data_624f86b3ebbb85ef00a88576a2470454
#
_entry.id   624f86b3ebbb85ef00a88576a2470454
#
_cell.length_a   1.000
_cell.length_b   1.000
_cell.length_c   1.000
_cell.angle_alpha   90.00
_cell.angle_beta   90.00
_cell.angle_gamma   90.00
#
_symmetry.space_group_name_H-M   'P 1'
#
loop_
_entity.id
_entity.type
_entity.pdbx_description
1 polymer ?
#
loop_
_entity_poly.entity_id
_entity_poly.type
_entity_poly.pdbx_seq_one_letter_code
_entity_poly.pdbx_strand_id
1 'polypeptide(L)'
;MPILKNTEREQVKPRNSRVTGVGRVLVFVYGLLALAATGRSVFQIIDRFSDAPVAFTLSAVSAVIYIVATIALIAPGRVWYRVALVTISFELAGVLIIGTLSTFAPGLLGMSNTDPFGQDSTVWSVYGAGYLFIPLVLPVLGLLWLSRHRPTAPTVAQPEE
;
A
#
# COMPACT_ATOMS: atom_id res chain seq x y z
N MET A 1 26.86 -31.56 48.16
CA MET A 1 25.93 -31.89 47.07
C MET A 1 25.43 -30.57 46.48
N PRO A 2 26.00 -30.06 45.37
CA PRO A 2 25.55 -28.77 44.82
C PRO A 2 24.40 -28.99 43.84
N ILE A 3 23.29 -28.33 44.13
CA ILE A 3 22.10 -28.29 43.30
C ILE A 3 22.42 -27.50 42.04
N LEU A 4 22.52 -28.15 40.90
CA LEU A 4 22.63 -27.52 39.58
C LEU A 4 21.31 -26.80 39.28
N LYS A 5 21.33 -25.48 39.42
CA LYS A 5 20.28 -24.59 38.99
C LYS A 5 20.27 -24.60 37.47
N ASN A 6 19.39 -25.40 36.87
CA ASN A 6 19.08 -25.33 35.44
C ASN A 6 18.50 -23.94 35.16
N THR A 7 19.37 -23.05 34.70
CA THR A 7 18.92 -21.79 34.11
C THR A 7 18.41 -22.13 32.72
N GLU A 8 17.13 -22.42 32.61
CA GLU A 8 16.44 -22.44 31.33
C GLU A 8 16.66 -21.06 30.65
N ARG A 9 17.57 -21.06 29.71
CA ARG A 9 17.70 -19.93 28.80
C ARG A 9 16.43 -19.93 27.96
N GLU A 10 15.48 -19.13 28.37
CA GLU A 10 14.33 -18.77 27.56
C GLU A 10 14.87 -18.23 26.22
N GLN A 11 14.85 -19.11 25.23
CA GLN A 11 15.22 -18.73 23.86
C GLN A 11 14.15 -17.75 23.39
N VAL A 12 14.45 -16.47 23.54
CA VAL A 12 13.66 -15.40 22.92
C VAL A 12 13.71 -15.63 21.41
N LYS A 13 12.66 -16.31 20.91
CA LYS A 13 12.46 -16.55 19.49
C LYS A 13 12.52 -15.20 18.77
N PRO A 14 13.45 -15.01 17.83
CA PRO A 14 13.55 -13.73 17.13
C PRO A 14 12.22 -13.44 16.46
N ARG A 15 11.59 -12.37 16.87
CA ARG A 15 10.39 -11.83 16.23
C ARG A 15 10.80 -11.43 14.82
N ASN A 16 10.54 -12.27 13.83
CA ASN A 16 10.67 -11.93 12.42
C ASN A 16 9.68 -10.80 12.10
N SER A 17 10.04 -9.58 12.47
CA SER A 17 9.27 -8.42 12.05
C SER A 17 9.61 -8.16 10.59
N ARG A 18 8.64 -8.28 9.70
CA ARG A 18 8.76 -7.89 8.29
C ARG A 18 9.13 -6.40 8.16
N VAL A 19 8.97 -5.64 9.22
CA VAL A 19 9.22 -4.20 9.28
C VAL A 19 10.67 -3.92 9.64
N THR A 20 11.63 -4.39 8.84
CA THR A 20 13.05 -4.05 8.96
C THR A 20 13.59 -3.51 7.63
N GLY A 21 14.50 -2.55 7.69
CA GLY A 21 15.13 -2.00 6.48
C GLY A 21 14.14 -1.42 5.47
N VAL A 22 14.14 -1.95 4.25
CA VAL A 22 13.30 -1.50 3.13
C VAL A 22 11.80 -1.57 3.47
N GLY A 23 11.37 -2.58 4.24
CA GLY A 23 9.97 -2.68 4.67
C GLY A 23 9.48 -1.48 5.48
N ARG A 24 10.35 -0.88 6.32
CA ARG A 24 10.00 0.35 7.07
C ARG A 24 9.79 1.54 6.15
N VAL A 25 10.64 1.68 5.14
CA VAL A 25 10.52 2.76 4.15
C VAL A 25 9.21 2.62 3.37
N LEU A 26 8.88 1.41 2.91
CA LEU A 26 7.61 1.14 2.23
C LEU A 26 6.42 1.53 3.10
N VAL A 27 6.36 1.05 4.36
CA VAL A 27 5.27 1.39 5.30
C VAL A 27 5.17 2.89 5.51
N PHE A 28 6.30 3.57 5.69
CA PHE A 28 6.32 5.01 5.90
C PHE A 28 5.77 5.77 4.68
N VAL A 29 6.22 5.43 3.48
CA VAL A 29 5.76 6.10 2.24
C VAL A 29 4.29 5.79 1.96
N TYR A 30 3.84 4.54 2.15
CA TYR A 30 2.42 4.19 2.05
C TYR A 30 1.57 4.96 3.06
N GLY A 31 2.05 5.13 4.30
CA GLY A 31 1.38 5.93 5.33
C GLY A 31 1.26 7.41 4.95
N LEU A 32 2.31 7.99 4.36
CA LEU A 32 2.26 9.37 3.84
C LEU A 32 1.26 9.52 2.70
N LEU A 33 1.24 8.58 1.75
CA LEU A 33 0.26 8.59 0.67
C LEU A 33 -1.17 8.39 1.19
N ALA A 34 -1.37 7.54 2.20
CA ALA A 34 -2.65 7.36 2.86
C ALA A 34 -3.18 8.67 3.46
N LEU A 35 -2.32 9.39 4.18
CA LEU A 35 -2.68 10.70 4.75
C LEU A 35 -2.97 11.74 3.66
N ALA A 36 -2.10 11.84 2.66
CA ALA A 36 -2.26 12.81 1.57
C ALA A 36 -3.53 12.53 0.75
N ALA A 37 -3.76 11.27 0.37
CA ALA A 37 -4.94 10.85 -0.38
C ALA A 37 -6.23 11.03 0.43
N THR A 38 -6.21 10.73 1.72
CA THR A 38 -7.37 10.92 2.61
C THR A 38 -7.72 12.40 2.74
N GLY A 39 -6.74 13.25 3.05
CA GLY A 39 -6.97 14.69 3.17
C GLY A 39 -7.52 15.29 1.87
N ARG A 40 -6.93 14.90 0.73
CA ARG A 40 -7.43 15.34 -0.59
C ARG A 40 -8.85 14.85 -0.86
N SER A 41 -9.12 13.55 -0.63
CA SER A 41 -10.45 12.98 -0.88
C SER A 41 -11.54 13.62 -0.04
N VAL A 42 -11.27 13.85 1.24
CA VAL A 42 -12.21 14.51 2.15
C VAL A 42 -12.55 15.90 1.64
N PHE A 43 -11.53 16.70 1.30
CA PHE A 43 -11.73 18.03 0.75
C PHE A 43 -12.53 18.00 -0.56
N GLN A 44 -12.15 17.15 -1.51
CA GLN A 44 -12.81 17.03 -2.82
C GLN A 44 -14.28 16.60 -2.69
N ILE A 45 -14.58 15.67 -1.78
CA ILE A 45 -15.95 15.15 -1.61
C ILE A 45 -16.84 16.16 -0.89
N ILE A 46 -16.34 16.85 0.13
CA ILE A 46 -17.15 17.80 0.90
C ILE A 46 -17.42 19.09 0.12
N ASP A 47 -16.40 19.60 -0.56
CA ASP A 47 -16.43 20.96 -1.10
C ASP A 47 -16.80 20.99 -2.59
N ARG A 48 -16.46 19.95 -3.37
CA ARG A 48 -16.49 20.01 -4.83
C ARG A 48 -16.98 18.74 -5.54
N PHE A 49 -17.70 17.85 -4.85
CA PHE A 49 -18.06 16.54 -5.42
C PHE A 49 -18.75 16.64 -6.80
N SER A 50 -19.57 17.65 -7.02
CA SER A 50 -20.30 17.86 -8.28
C SER A 50 -19.40 18.17 -9.49
N ASP A 51 -18.19 18.66 -9.27
CA ASP A 51 -17.30 19.12 -10.35
C ASP A 51 -16.70 17.94 -11.13
N ALA A 52 -16.26 16.88 -10.41
CA ALA A 52 -15.66 15.69 -11.00
C ALA A 52 -15.95 14.43 -10.16
N PRO A 53 -17.18 13.93 -10.10
CA PRO A 53 -17.58 12.88 -9.17
C PRO A 53 -16.80 11.57 -9.39
N VAL A 54 -16.46 11.22 -10.63
CA VAL A 54 -15.67 10.01 -10.94
C VAL A 54 -14.25 10.15 -10.40
N ALA A 55 -13.56 11.26 -10.68
CA ALA A 55 -12.21 11.50 -10.21
C ALA A 55 -12.14 11.56 -8.67
N PHE A 56 -13.12 12.18 -8.03
CA PHE A 56 -13.15 12.30 -6.57
C PHE A 56 -13.47 10.96 -5.86
N THR A 57 -14.34 10.14 -6.47
CA THR A 57 -14.56 8.77 -6.01
C THR A 57 -13.27 7.94 -6.14
N LEU A 58 -12.54 8.06 -7.24
CA LEU A 58 -11.25 7.39 -7.42
C LEU A 58 -10.20 7.85 -6.41
N SER A 59 -10.20 9.14 -6.04
CA SER A 59 -9.36 9.65 -4.95
C SER A 59 -9.68 8.99 -3.62
N ALA A 60 -10.95 8.80 -3.29
CA ALA A 60 -11.37 8.11 -2.07
C ALA A 60 -10.97 6.62 -2.10
N VAL A 61 -11.15 5.95 -3.23
CA VAL A 61 -10.71 4.56 -3.42
C VAL A 61 -9.20 4.44 -3.23
N SER A 62 -8.40 5.36 -3.79
CA SER A 62 -6.95 5.34 -3.61
C SER A 62 -6.55 5.52 -2.14
N ALA A 63 -7.24 6.39 -1.39
CA ALA A 63 -6.99 6.58 0.04
C ALA A 63 -7.23 5.29 0.83
N VAL A 64 -8.34 4.59 0.58
CA VAL A 64 -8.64 3.29 1.21
C VAL A 64 -7.56 2.26 0.88
N ILE A 65 -7.13 2.20 -0.38
CA ILE A 65 -6.08 1.28 -0.83
C ILE A 65 -4.76 1.54 -0.09
N TYR A 66 -4.34 2.80 0.03
CA TYR A 66 -3.12 3.15 0.77
C TYR A 66 -3.21 2.82 2.25
N ILE A 67 -4.35 3.04 2.89
CA ILE A 67 -4.59 2.66 4.29
C ILE A 67 -4.48 1.14 4.44
N VAL A 68 -5.18 0.37 3.60
CA VAL A 68 -5.17 -1.10 3.67
C VAL A 68 -3.77 -1.65 3.38
N ALA A 69 -3.05 -1.11 2.38
CA ALA A 69 -1.68 -1.50 2.07
C ALA A 69 -0.75 -1.24 3.25
N THR A 70 -0.86 -0.06 3.90
CA THR A 70 -0.07 0.29 5.09
C THR A 70 -0.29 -0.70 6.21
N ILE A 71 -1.56 -0.99 6.55
CA ILE A 71 -1.91 -1.97 7.60
C ILE A 71 -1.39 -3.36 7.24
N ALA A 72 -1.60 -3.80 6.00
CA ALA A 72 -1.23 -5.12 5.54
C ALA A 72 0.29 -5.35 5.50
N LEU A 73 1.08 -4.30 5.26
CA LEU A 73 2.54 -4.37 5.31
C LEU A 73 3.07 -4.48 6.75
N ILE A 74 2.36 -3.90 7.73
CA ILE A 74 2.72 -3.95 9.15
C ILE A 74 2.30 -5.27 9.79
N ALA A 75 1.09 -5.74 9.45
CA ALA A 75 0.46 -6.87 10.11
C ALA A 75 1.15 -8.19 9.75
N PRO A 76 1.45 -9.06 10.76
CA PRO A 76 2.09 -10.34 10.53
C PRO A 76 1.10 -11.40 10.01
N GLY A 77 1.61 -12.41 9.31
CA GLY A 77 0.83 -13.59 8.93
C GLY A 77 0.58 -13.70 7.42
N ARG A 78 0.15 -14.91 7.01
CA ARG A 78 -0.06 -15.26 5.60
C ARG A 78 -1.25 -14.52 4.99
N VAL A 79 -2.29 -14.26 5.79
CA VAL A 79 -3.48 -13.54 5.34
C VAL A 79 -3.09 -12.11 4.97
N TRP A 80 -2.41 -11.39 5.84
CA TRP A 80 -1.98 -10.02 5.61
C TRP A 80 -0.98 -9.89 4.46
N TYR A 81 -0.14 -10.90 4.27
CA TYR A 81 0.72 -10.99 3.08
C TYR A 81 -0.10 -11.03 1.79
N ARG A 82 -1.18 -11.82 1.74
CA ARG A 82 -2.07 -11.89 0.58
C ARG A 82 -2.84 -10.58 0.38
N VAL A 83 -3.32 -9.98 1.48
CA VAL A 83 -3.99 -8.66 1.44
C VAL A 83 -3.03 -7.62 0.86
N ALA A 84 -1.78 -7.54 1.35
CA ALA A 84 -0.78 -6.62 0.80
C ALA A 84 -0.53 -6.87 -0.69
N LEU A 85 -0.37 -8.14 -1.10
CA LEU A 85 -0.13 -8.50 -2.49
C LEU A 85 -1.28 -8.04 -3.40
N VAL A 86 -2.53 -8.36 -3.02
CA VAL A 86 -3.72 -7.99 -3.81
C VAL A 86 -3.89 -6.48 -3.86
N THR A 87 -3.78 -5.81 -2.71
CA THR A 87 -3.99 -4.35 -2.61
C THR A 87 -2.95 -3.58 -3.42
N ILE A 88 -1.66 -3.95 -3.30
CA ILE A 88 -0.57 -3.29 -4.04
C ILE A 88 -0.65 -3.61 -5.54
N SER A 89 -1.08 -4.81 -5.93
CA SER A 89 -1.32 -5.13 -7.34
C SER A 89 -2.49 -4.30 -7.90
N PHE A 90 -3.54 -4.13 -7.12
CA PHE A 90 -4.68 -3.29 -7.51
C PHE A 90 -4.27 -1.82 -7.63
N GLU A 91 -3.44 -1.31 -6.73
CA GLU A 91 -2.86 0.03 -6.82
C GLU A 91 -2.08 0.21 -8.13
N LEU A 92 -1.18 -0.72 -8.45
CA LEU A 92 -0.41 -0.65 -9.70
C LEU A 92 -1.33 -0.62 -10.93
N ALA A 93 -2.35 -1.47 -10.96
CA ALA A 93 -3.34 -1.46 -12.04
C ALA A 93 -4.10 -0.12 -12.09
N GLY A 94 -4.51 0.41 -10.93
CA GLY A 94 -5.15 1.72 -10.81
C GLY A 94 -4.29 2.85 -11.37
N VAL A 95 -3.02 2.91 -10.97
CA VAL A 95 -2.08 3.93 -11.45
C VAL A 95 -1.90 3.84 -12.98
N LEU A 96 -1.78 2.64 -13.53
CA LEU A 96 -1.61 2.45 -14.97
C LEU A 96 -2.88 2.82 -15.74
N ILE A 97 -4.04 2.36 -15.29
CA ILE A 97 -5.33 2.62 -15.97
C ILE A 97 -5.70 4.10 -15.85
N ILE A 98 -5.75 4.63 -14.63
CA ILE A 98 -6.15 6.02 -14.38
C ILE A 98 -5.10 6.99 -14.91
N GLY A 99 -3.82 6.65 -14.79
CA GLY A 99 -2.73 7.43 -15.38
C GLY A 99 -2.87 7.55 -16.89
N THR A 100 -3.20 6.46 -17.58
CA THR A 100 -3.44 6.45 -19.03
C THR A 100 -4.70 7.24 -19.39
N LEU A 101 -5.82 6.99 -18.72
CA LEU A 101 -7.07 7.69 -18.97
C LEU A 101 -6.96 9.20 -18.73
N SER A 102 -6.34 9.60 -17.62
CA SER A 102 -6.15 11.03 -17.30
C SER A 102 -5.21 11.76 -18.28
N THR A 103 -4.32 11.02 -18.94
CA THR A 103 -3.40 11.58 -19.93
C THR A 103 -4.04 11.71 -21.31
N PHE A 104 -4.77 10.68 -21.76
CA PHE A 104 -5.26 10.60 -23.14
C PHE A 104 -6.76 10.85 -23.30
N ALA A 105 -7.54 10.70 -22.22
CA ALA A 105 -8.99 10.85 -22.23
C ALA A 105 -9.52 11.40 -20.88
N PRO A 106 -9.05 12.58 -20.41
CA PRO A 106 -9.40 13.11 -19.08
C PRO A 106 -10.91 13.31 -18.90
N GLY A 107 -11.64 13.62 -19.96
CA GLY A 107 -13.09 13.80 -19.94
C GLY A 107 -13.86 12.54 -19.48
N LEU A 108 -13.32 11.32 -19.68
CA LEU A 108 -13.94 10.10 -19.18
C LEU A 108 -13.91 10.02 -17.64
N LEU A 109 -13.00 10.74 -17.00
CA LEU A 109 -12.88 10.84 -15.55
C LEU A 109 -13.59 12.08 -14.99
N GLY A 110 -14.23 12.89 -15.86
CA GLY A 110 -14.81 14.16 -15.48
C GLY A 110 -13.78 15.25 -15.21
N MET A 111 -12.53 15.06 -15.65
CA MET A 111 -11.46 16.05 -15.47
C MET A 111 -11.48 17.07 -16.61
N SER A 112 -11.28 18.35 -16.26
CA SER A 112 -11.28 19.47 -17.22
C SER A 112 -10.04 19.48 -18.11
N ASN A 113 -8.91 18.94 -17.62
CA ASN A 113 -7.62 18.92 -18.30
C ASN A 113 -6.72 17.80 -17.76
N THR A 114 -5.51 17.70 -18.31
CA THR A 114 -4.49 16.72 -17.92
C THR A 114 -3.53 17.22 -16.84
N ASP A 115 -3.82 18.36 -16.18
CA ASP A 115 -2.93 18.91 -15.15
C ASP A 115 -2.85 17.98 -13.94
N PRO A 116 -1.68 17.38 -13.63
CA PRO A 116 -1.52 16.46 -12.48
C PRO A 116 -1.62 17.19 -11.13
N PHE A 117 -1.49 18.52 -11.12
CA PHE A 117 -1.66 19.36 -9.93
C PHE A 117 -3.05 20.01 -9.88
N GLY A 118 -3.87 19.79 -10.90
CA GLY A 118 -5.23 20.30 -10.99
C GLY A 118 -6.11 19.85 -9.85
N GLN A 119 -7.13 20.65 -9.56
CA GLN A 119 -8.07 20.37 -8.46
C GLN A 119 -8.90 19.11 -8.70
N ASP A 120 -9.12 18.74 -9.96
CA ASP A 120 -9.90 17.57 -10.37
C ASP A 120 -9.02 16.30 -10.50
N SER A 121 -7.71 16.40 -10.31
CA SER A 121 -6.80 15.27 -10.43
C SER A 121 -6.93 14.32 -9.23
N THR A 122 -6.63 13.04 -9.47
CA THR A 122 -6.48 12.00 -8.43
C THR A 122 -5.01 11.80 -8.09
N VAL A 123 -4.72 11.01 -7.03
CA VAL A 123 -3.34 10.60 -6.71
C VAL A 123 -2.71 9.77 -7.84
N TRP A 124 -3.53 9.11 -8.67
CA TRP A 124 -3.09 8.26 -9.78
C TRP A 124 -3.07 8.99 -11.13
N SER A 125 -3.61 10.20 -11.21
CA SER A 125 -3.64 10.98 -12.46
C SER A 125 -2.23 11.21 -13.00
N VAL A 126 -2.09 11.08 -14.31
CA VAL A 126 -0.82 11.23 -15.03
C VAL A 126 0.28 10.37 -14.38
N TYR A 127 -0.08 9.10 -14.05
CA TYR A 127 0.81 8.12 -13.39
C TYR A 127 1.35 8.58 -12.02
N GLY A 128 0.63 9.46 -11.34
CA GLY A 128 1.04 9.99 -10.04
C GLY A 128 2.06 11.13 -10.15
N ALA A 129 2.11 11.85 -11.28
CA ALA A 129 3.06 12.96 -11.49
C ALA A 129 2.92 14.06 -10.43
N GLY A 130 1.71 14.37 -9.95
CA GLY A 130 1.48 15.30 -8.85
C GLY A 130 2.10 14.88 -7.51
N TYR A 131 2.54 13.64 -7.41
CA TYR A 131 3.22 13.03 -6.25
C TYR A 131 4.58 12.45 -6.64
N LEU A 132 5.30 13.09 -7.57
CA LEU A 132 6.66 12.72 -8.01
C LEU A 132 6.76 11.27 -8.53
N PHE A 133 5.70 10.77 -9.15
CA PHE A 133 5.58 9.38 -9.63
C PHE A 133 5.73 8.31 -8.53
N ILE A 134 5.68 8.71 -7.25
CA ILE A 134 5.72 7.75 -6.12
C ILE A 134 4.62 6.68 -6.26
N PRO A 135 3.35 7.04 -6.60
CA PRO A 135 2.29 6.04 -6.80
C PRO A 135 2.56 5.02 -7.90
N LEU A 136 3.42 5.32 -8.87
CA LEU A 136 3.84 4.38 -9.91
C LEU A 136 4.99 3.49 -9.43
N VAL A 137 5.99 4.07 -8.79
CA VAL A 137 7.22 3.36 -8.38
C VAL A 137 7.00 2.49 -7.15
N LEU A 138 6.22 3.00 -6.19
CA LEU A 138 6.01 2.38 -4.89
C LEU A 138 5.40 0.97 -4.98
N PRO A 139 4.32 0.72 -5.74
CA PRO A 139 3.75 -0.61 -5.85
C PRO A 139 4.70 -1.60 -6.55
N VAL A 140 5.51 -1.16 -7.49
CA VAL A 140 6.54 -2.02 -8.10
C VAL A 140 7.55 -2.47 -7.04
N LEU A 141 8.07 -1.53 -6.26
CA LEU A 141 9.00 -1.84 -5.16
C LEU A 141 8.33 -2.70 -4.07
N GLY A 142 7.07 -2.42 -3.75
CA GLY A 142 6.28 -3.20 -2.80
C GLY A 142 6.10 -4.66 -3.24
N LEU A 143 5.74 -4.89 -4.49
CA LEU A 143 5.59 -6.24 -5.06
C LEU A 143 6.92 -6.99 -5.13
N LEU A 144 8.01 -6.31 -5.53
CA LEU A 144 9.35 -6.89 -5.52
C LEU A 144 9.79 -7.26 -4.10
N TRP A 145 9.52 -6.41 -3.12
CA TRP A 145 9.83 -6.70 -1.73
C TRP A 145 9.01 -7.88 -1.20
N LEU A 146 7.71 -7.92 -1.45
CA LEU A 146 6.83 -9.02 -1.06
C LEU A 146 7.25 -10.34 -1.70
N SER A 147 7.66 -10.35 -2.97
CA SER A 147 8.11 -11.57 -3.64
C SER A 147 9.33 -12.21 -2.98
N ARG A 148 10.19 -11.39 -2.36
CA ARG A 148 11.39 -11.84 -1.62
C ARG A 148 11.12 -12.21 -0.16
N HIS A 149 9.98 -11.79 0.40
CA HIS A 149 9.64 -11.97 1.82
C HIS A 149 8.37 -12.81 2.01
N ARG A 150 8.26 -13.90 1.23
CA ARG A 150 7.10 -14.81 1.34
C ARG A 150 7.08 -15.50 2.70
N PRO A 151 5.90 -15.63 3.35
CA PRO A 151 5.77 -16.41 4.58
C PRO A 151 6.06 -17.89 4.29
N THR A 152 6.99 -18.47 5.03
CA THR A 152 7.23 -19.92 5.01
C THR A 152 5.97 -20.66 5.49
N ALA A 153 5.68 -21.81 4.87
CA ALA A 153 4.62 -22.70 5.35
C ALA A 153 5.00 -23.21 6.77
N PRO A 154 4.03 -23.41 7.66
CA PRO A 154 4.30 -24.11 8.91
C PRO A 154 4.89 -25.48 8.58
N THR A 155 6.05 -25.79 9.12
CA THR A 155 6.59 -27.16 9.07
C THR A 155 5.62 -28.04 9.85
N VAL A 156 4.92 -28.93 9.17
CA VAL A 156 4.14 -29.97 9.82
C VAL A 156 5.16 -30.85 10.55
N ALA A 157 5.13 -30.82 11.89
CA ALA A 157 5.91 -31.75 12.67
C ALA A 157 5.50 -33.17 12.25
N GLN A 158 6.46 -33.94 11.72
CA GLN A 158 6.24 -35.37 11.48
C GLN A 158 6.07 -36.03 12.85
N PRO A 159 5.04 -36.85 13.03
CA PRO A 159 4.96 -37.67 14.23
C PRO A 159 6.20 -38.59 14.26
N GLU A 160 6.94 -38.56 15.37
CA GLU A 160 8.01 -39.50 15.61
C GLU A 160 7.37 -40.90 15.75
N GLU A 161 7.73 -41.80 14.85
CA GLU A 161 7.41 -43.25 14.96
C GLU A 161 8.37 -43.93 15.93
#